data_059e403a45eebed7db5ad90cf99e9cc6
#
_entry.id   059e403a45eebed7db5ad90cf99e9cc6
#
_cell.length_a   1.000
_cell.length_b   1.000
_cell.length_c   1.000
_cell.angle_alpha   90.00
_cell.angle_beta   90.00
_cell.angle_gamma   90.00
#
_symmetry.space_group_name_H-M   'P 1'
#
loop_
_entity.id
_entity.type
_entity.pdbx_description
1 polymer ?
#
loop_
_entity_poly.entity_id
_entity_poly.type
_entity_poly.pdbx_seq_one_letter_code
_entity_poly.pdbx_strand_id
1 'polypeptide(L)'
;MTDRPVLHLSLPVDDLHAARDFYERTLGCRIGREREDWFDAWFFGLQLTLQLRPQEVKDVSQQGVRHFGVVLPSLTEFDELVHRVAASGHAWISKPEIHSDAELNGKLGGKLADPSGNIIEIKFYADSADYLS
;
A
#
# COMPACT_ATOMS: atom_id res chain seq x y z
N MET A 1 1.65 -18.82 16.92
CA MET A 1 1.40 -19.51 15.62
C MET A 1 -0.03 -19.25 15.19
N THR A 2 -0.22 -18.93 13.93
CA THR A 2 -1.55 -18.72 13.40
C THR A 2 -1.98 -19.95 12.61
N ASP A 3 -3.24 -20.36 12.74
CA ASP A 3 -3.88 -21.42 11.96
C ASP A 3 -4.67 -20.86 10.78
N ARG A 4 -4.60 -19.55 10.55
CA ARG A 4 -5.21 -18.89 9.39
C ARG A 4 -4.23 -18.81 8.24
N PRO A 5 -4.71 -18.93 6.99
CA PRO A 5 -3.87 -18.64 5.84
C PRO A 5 -3.31 -17.22 5.90
N VAL A 6 -2.09 -17.06 5.45
CA VAL A 6 -1.47 -15.74 5.26
C VAL A 6 -1.45 -15.46 3.76
N LEU A 7 -2.02 -14.34 3.37
CA LEU A 7 -2.00 -13.92 1.97
C LEU A 7 -0.60 -13.48 1.58
N HIS A 8 -0.22 -13.78 0.35
CA HIS A 8 1.11 -13.50 -0.17
C HIS A 8 1.03 -12.87 -1.56
N LEU A 9 1.89 -11.86 -1.78
CA LEU A 9 2.02 -11.20 -3.07
C LEU A 9 3.51 -10.91 -3.31
N SER A 10 4.00 -11.20 -4.52
CA SER A 10 5.36 -10.84 -4.93
C SER A 10 5.32 -9.77 -6.01
N LEU A 11 6.18 -8.78 -5.90
CA LEU A 11 6.27 -7.67 -6.85
C LEU A 11 7.74 -7.40 -7.21
N PRO A 12 7.99 -6.98 -8.45
CA PRO A 12 9.33 -6.59 -8.85
C PRO A 12 9.66 -5.18 -8.37
N VAL A 13 10.91 -4.97 -8.00
CA VAL A 13 11.46 -3.64 -7.74
C VAL A 13 12.83 -3.54 -8.41
N ASP A 14 13.29 -2.33 -8.66
CA ASP A 14 14.58 -2.08 -9.29
C ASP A 14 15.65 -1.58 -8.30
N ASP A 15 15.26 -1.30 -7.06
CA ASP A 15 16.16 -0.82 -6.02
C ASP A 15 15.62 -1.29 -4.66
N LEU A 16 16.29 -2.27 -4.06
CA LEU A 16 15.85 -2.83 -2.77
C LEU A 16 15.93 -1.84 -1.63
N HIS A 17 16.93 -0.96 -1.64
CA HIS A 17 17.08 0.03 -0.59
C HIS A 17 15.96 1.06 -0.64
N ALA A 18 15.66 1.58 -1.81
CA ALA A 18 14.55 2.52 -2.00
C ALA A 18 13.20 1.88 -1.68
N ALA A 19 13.00 0.63 -2.09
CA ALA A 19 11.78 -0.10 -1.78
C ALA A 19 11.62 -0.29 -0.26
N ARG A 20 12.69 -0.71 0.42
CA ARG A 20 12.66 -0.91 1.87
C ARG A 20 12.32 0.38 2.59
N ASP A 21 12.95 1.50 2.21
CA ASP A 21 12.67 2.80 2.81
C ASP A 21 11.21 3.18 2.64
N PHE A 22 10.65 2.95 1.46
CA PHE A 22 9.25 3.25 1.19
C PHE A 22 8.31 2.41 2.06
N TYR A 23 8.46 1.09 2.04
CA TYR A 23 7.54 0.22 2.77
C TYR A 23 7.68 0.37 4.29
N GLU A 24 8.90 0.54 4.79
CA GLU A 24 9.13 0.68 6.22
C GLU A 24 8.78 2.08 6.73
N ARG A 25 9.33 3.11 6.11
CA ARG A 25 9.18 4.49 6.62
C ARG A 25 7.91 5.16 6.14
N THR A 26 7.60 5.07 4.87
CA THR A 26 6.43 5.74 4.32
C THR A 26 5.14 5.02 4.70
N LEU A 27 5.09 3.71 4.55
CA LEU A 27 3.89 2.93 4.85
C LEU A 27 3.85 2.34 6.26
N GLY A 28 4.97 2.29 6.95
CA GLY A 28 5.01 1.74 8.31
C GLY A 28 4.98 0.22 8.39
N CYS A 29 5.33 -0.46 7.31
CA CYS A 29 5.37 -1.92 7.31
C CYS A 29 6.52 -2.43 8.16
N ARG A 30 6.29 -3.54 8.87
CA ARG A 30 7.37 -4.28 9.52
C ARG A 30 8.12 -5.06 8.44
N ILE A 31 9.45 -4.94 8.44
CA ILE A 31 10.29 -5.72 7.52
C ILE A 31 10.48 -7.10 8.11
N GLY A 32 10.26 -8.13 7.29
CA GLY A 32 10.42 -9.53 7.69
C GLY A 32 11.78 -10.08 7.27
N ARG A 33 11.76 -11.17 6.51
CA ARG A 33 12.98 -11.79 6.03
C ARG A 33 13.67 -10.89 5.01
N GLU A 34 15.00 -10.87 5.04
CA GLU A 34 15.79 -10.13 4.07
C GLU A 34 16.84 -11.06 3.47
N ARG A 35 16.99 -11.00 2.16
CA ARG A 35 17.99 -11.73 1.41
C ARG A 35 18.71 -10.78 0.46
N GLU A 36 19.68 -11.26 -0.26
CA GLU A 36 20.49 -10.45 -1.15
C GLU A 36 19.69 -9.77 -2.25
N ASP A 37 18.66 -10.44 -2.76
CA ASP A 37 17.89 -9.99 -3.92
C ASP A 37 16.39 -9.87 -3.67
N TRP A 38 15.95 -9.96 -2.41
CA TRP A 38 14.55 -9.74 -2.04
C TRP A 38 14.39 -9.52 -0.54
N PHE A 39 13.25 -8.97 -0.14
CA PHE A 39 12.84 -8.91 1.27
C PHE A 39 11.32 -9.00 1.39
N ASP A 40 10.84 -9.34 2.58
CA ASP A 40 9.42 -9.33 2.92
C ASP A 40 9.07 -8.05 3.68
N ALA A 41 7.96 -7.44 3.31
CA ALA A 41 7.31 -6.40 4.10
C ALA A 41 5.93 -6.91 4.51
N TRP A 42 5.56 -6.70 5.76
CA TRP A 42 4.24 -7.08 6.25
C TRP A 42 3.28 -5.91 6.05
N PHE A 43 2.52 -6.00 4.96
CA PHE A 43 1.57 -4.97 4.57
C PHE A 43 0.19 -5.35 5.10
N PHE A 44 -0.16 -4.85 6.29
CA PHE A 44 -1.46 -5.11 6.92
C PHE A 44 -1.83 -6.61 6.94
N GLY A 45 -0.87 -7.43 7.33
CA GLY A 45 -1.06 -8.89 7.39
C GLY A 45 -0.79 -9.64 6.10
N LEU A 46 -0.61 -8.93 4.98
CA LEU A 46 -0.18 -9.52 3.71
C LEU A 46 1.34 -9.68 3.73
N GLN A 47 1.82 -10.89 3.42
CA GLN A 47 3.25 -11.11 3.19
C GLN A 47 3.60 -10.61 1.79
N LEU A 48 4.17 -9.41 1.73
CA LEU A 48 4.55 -8.79 0.47
C LEU A 48 6.04 -9.01 0.26
N THR A 49 6.41 -9.71 -0.82
CA THR A 49 7.80 -9.97 -1.15
C THR A 49 8.22 -9.06 -2.30
N LEU A 50 9.22 -8.23 -2.05
CA LEU A 50 9.76 -7.30 -3.04
C LEU A 50 11.04 -7.94 -3.60
N GLN A 51 11.03 -8.24 -4.89
CA GLN A 51 12.12 -8.95 -5.55
C GLN A 51 12.87 -8.04 -6.50
N LEU A 52 14.19 -8.07 -6.45
CA LEU A 52 15.03 -7.28 -7.35
C LEU A 52 14.95 -7.85 -8.75
N ARG A 53 14.08 -7.29 -9.57
CA ARG A 53 13.82 -7.70 -10.95
C ARG A 53 13.66 -6.46 -11.84
N PRO A 54 14.76 -5.71 -12.11
CA PRO A 54 14.65 -4.44 -12.83
C PRO A 54 13.97 -4.57 -14.20
N GLN A 55 14.17 -5.69 -14.87
CA GLN A 55 13.60 -5.94 -16.21
C GLN A 55 12.08 -6.16 -16.19
N GLU A 56 11.50 -6.40 -15.02
CA GLU A 56 10.05 -6.61 -14.86
C GLU A 56 9.32 -5.39 -14.33
N VAL A 57 10.06 -4.35 -13.96
CA VAL A 57 9.48 -3.11 -13.44
C VAL A 57 8.77 -2.35 -14.55
N LYS A 58 7.61 -1.78 -14.24
CA LYS A 58 6.83 -0.97 -15.16
C LYS A 58 6.48 0.37 -14.53
N ASP A 59 6.46 1.43 -15.33
CA ASP A 59 5.99 2.73 -14.89
C ASP A 59 4.54 2.67 -14.43
N VAL A 60 4.16 3.64 -13.59
CA VAL A 60 2.77 3.83 -13.19
C VAL A 60 1.84 3.87 -14.41
N SER A 61 2.25 4.57 -15.48
CA SER A 61 1.46 4.68 -16.71
C SER A 61 1.25 3.35 -17.43
N GLN A 62 2.07 2.34 -17.14
CA GLN A 62 2.03 1.03 -17.79
C GLN A 62 1.32 -0.02 -16.94
N GLN A 63 0.92 0.31 -15.72
CA GLN A 63 0.30 -0.65 -14.81
C GLN A 63 -1.14 -0.99 -15.20
N GLY A 64 -1.82 -0.08 -15.89
CA GLY A 64 -3.23 -0.28 -16.21
C GLY A 64 -4.06 -0.31 -14.93
N VAL A 65 -4.87 -1.35 -14.78
CA VAL A 65 -5.72 -1.52 -13.59
C VAL A 65 -4.97 -2.15 -12.41
N ARG A 66 -3.75 -2.60 -12.62
CA ARG A 66 -3.02 -3.35 -11.59
C ARG A 66 -2.67 -2.48 -10.40
N HIS A 67 -3.19 -2.83 -9.26
CA HIS A 67 -2.86 -2.22 -7.98
C HIS A 67 -3.29 -3.16 -6.86
N PHE A 68 -2.77 -2.93 -5.67
CA PHE A 68 -3.20 -3.63 -4.47
C PHE A 68 -3.39 -2.60 -3.37
N GLY A 69 -3.96 -3.01 -2.27
CA GLY A 69 -4.17 -2.03 -1.22
C GLY A 69 -4.85 -2.60 0.01
N VAL A 70 -5.39 -1.70 0.79
CA VAL A 70 -6.00 -2.02 2.07
C VAL A 70 -7.24 -1.15 2.28
N VAL A 71 -8.26 -1.75 2.87
CA VAL A 71 -9.40 -1.03 3.42
C VAL A 71 -9.18 -0.96 4.93
N LEU A 72 -8.94 0.25 5.44
CA LEU A 72 -8.66 0.43 6.86
C LEU A 72 -9.96 0.42 7.67
N PRO A 73 -9.93 -0.14 8.89
CA PRO A 73 -11.17 -0.33 9.66
C PRO A 73 -11.66 0.92 10.37
N SER A 74 -10.83 1.96 10.48
CA SER A 74 -11.22 3.19 11.19
C SER A 74 -10.66 4.43 10.49
N LEU A 75 -11.35 5.55 10.68
CA LEU A 75 -10.88 6.84 10.18
C LEU A 75 -9.56 7.23 10.84
N THR A 76 -9.38 6.90 12.12
CA THR A 76 -8.15 7.19 12.84
C THR A 76 -6.95 6.52 12.18
N GLU A 77 -7.05 5.23 11.85
CA GLU A 77 -5.97 4.52 11.18
C GLU A 77 -5.72 5.06 9.78
N PHE A 78 -6.78 5.42 9.06
CA PHE A 78 -6.65 6.03 7.74
C PHE A 78 -5.89 7.36 7.84
N ASP A 79 -6.28 8.24 8.76
CA ASP A 79 -5.64 9.54 8.97
C ASP A 79 -4.18 9.39 9.41
N GLU A 80 -3.88 8.43 10.28
CA GLU A 80 -2.51 8.16 10.71
C GLU A 80 -1.63 7.77 9.53
N LEU A 81 -2.13 6.93 8.63
CA LEU A 81 -1.37 6.52 7.46
C LEU A 81 -1.17 7.69 6.48
N VAL A 82 -2.20 8.49 6.27
CA VAL A 82 -2.11 9.68 5.42
C VAL A 82 -1.06 10.66 5.97
N HIS A 83 -1.06 10.90 7.29
CA HIS A 83 -0.07 11.75 7.93
C HIS A 83 1.34 11.19 7.82
N ARG A 84 1.48 9.88 7.94
CA ARG A 84 2.77 9.20 7.79
C ARG A 84 3.34 9.38 6.39
N VAL A 85 2.50 9.21 5.37
CA VAL A 85 2.89 9.42 3.97
C VAL A 85 3.31 10.88 3.76
N ALA A 86 2.54 11.83 4.27
CA ALA A 86 2.87 13.24 4.17
C ALA A 86 4.21 13.57 4.85
N ALA A 87 4.44 13.02 6.04
CA ALA A 87 5.68 13.25 6.79
C ALA A 87 6.91 12.70 6.07
N SER A 88 6.75 11.66 5.26
CA SER A 88 7.85 11.09 4.47
C SER A 88 8.16 11.91 3.21
N GLY A 89 7.31 12.87 2.86
CA GLY A 89 7.46 13.67 1.64
C GLY A 89 7.10 12.93 0.36
N HIS A 90 6.49 11.76 0.47
CA HIS A 90 6.14 10.95 -0.69
C HIS A 90 4.91 11.53 -1.40
N ALA A 91 4.95 11.60 -2.74
CA ALA A 91 3.86 12.14 -3.53
C ALA A 91 2.74 11.12 -3.72
N TRP A 92 1.51 11.61 -3.80
CA TRP A 92 0.36 10.80 -4.16
C TRP A 92 0.14 10.82 -5.68
N ILE A 93 -0.30 9.70 -6.24
CA ILE A 93 -0.87 9.68 -7.60
C ILE A 93 -2.24 10.34 -7.55
N SER A 94 -3.02 9.99 -6.54
CA SER A 94 -4.35 10.51 -6.30
C SER A 94 -4.47 10.76 -4.81
N LYS A 95 -4.51 12.02 -4.40
CA LYS A 95 -4.57 12.37 -2.98
C LYS A 95 -5.85 11.83 -2.34
N PRO A 96 -5.76 11.38 -1.08
CA PRO A 96 -6.97 11.03 -0.35
C PRO A 96 -7.85 12.27 -0.21
N GLU A 97 -9.02 12.23 -0.80
CA GLU A 97 -9.99 13.28 -0.66
C GLU A 97 -11.01 12.89 0.39
N ILE A 98 -11.34 13.86 1.25
CA ILE A 98 -12.42 13.69 2.20
C ILE A 98 -13.71 13.84 1.43
N HIS A 99 -14.29 12.72 1.04
CA HIS A 99 -15.66 12.71 0.57
C HIS A 99 -16.55 12.73 1.81
N SER A 100 -16.61 13.91 2.44
CA SER A 100 -17.35 14.08 3.69
C SER A 100 -18.82 14.18 3.46
N ASP A 101 -19.25 14.01 2.24
CA ASP A 101 -20.64 14.16 1.97
C ASP A 101 -21.32 12.77 2.02
N ALA A 102 -22.50 12.78 2.59
CA ALA A 102 -23.28 11.57 2.75
C ALA A 102 -23.65 10.92 1.40
N GLU A 103 -23.58 11.67 0.32
CA GLU A 103 -23.87 11.17 -1.02
C GLU A 103 -22.78 10.21 -1.53
N LEU A 104 -21.57 10.35 -0.98
CA LEU A 104 -20.46 9.46 -1.33
C LEU A 104 -20.25 8.36 -0.29
N ASN A 105 -21.20 8.17 0.59
CA ASN A 105 -21.23 7.14 1.62
C ASN A 105 -20.01 7.19 2.55
N GLY A 106 -19.41 8.37 2.69
CA GLY A 106 -18.25 8.53 3.55
C GLY A 106 -17.03 7.74 3.11
N LYS A 107 -16.90 7.45 1.83
CA LYS A 107 -15.75 6.75 1.29
C LYS A 107 -14.56 7.69 1.13
N LEU A 108 -13.41 7.27 1.61
CA LEU A 108 -12.13 7.94 1.40
C LEU A 108 -11.20 7.00 0.63
N GLY A 109 -10.38 7.55 -0.23
CA GLY A 109 -9.42 6.74 -0.96
C GLY A 109 -8.28 7.56 -1.52
N GLY A 110 -7.10 6.98 -1.57
CA GLY A 110 -5.93 7.57 -2.18
C GLY A 110 -5.07 6.51 -2.82
N LYS A 111 -4.29 6.91 -3.82
CA LYS A 111 -3.34 6.03 -4.50
C LYS A 111 -1.95 6.63 -4.49
N LEU A 112 -0.97 5.78 -4.24
CA LEU A 112 0.43 6.16 -4.34
C LEU A 112 1.21 5.01 -4.98
N ALA A 113 2.41 5.29 -5.43
CA ALA A 113 3.27 4.27 -6.03
C ALA A 113 4.52 4.10 -5.20
N ASP A 114 5.03 2.85 -5.12
CA ASP A 114 6.36 2.63 -4.60
C ASP A 114 7.41 3.18 -5.59
N PRO A 115 8.70 3.24 -5.22
CA PRO A 115 9.73 3.79 -6.12
C PRO A 115 9.87 3.06 -7.46
N SER A 116 9.35 1.84 -7.57
CA SER A 116 9.42 1.03 -8.78
C SER A 116 8.11 1.04 -9.59
N GLY A 117 7.15 1.87 -9.21
CA GLY A 117 5.90 2.02 -9.96
C GLY A 117 4.76 1.09 -9.56
N ASN A 118 4.94 0.24 -8.55
CA ASN A 118 3.84 -0.58 -8.04
C ASN A 118 2.84 0.32 -7.32
N ILE A 119 1.55 0.18 -7.66
CA ILE A 119 0.50 1.09 -7.20
C ILE A 119 -0.22 0.51 -5.99
N ILE A 120 -0.39 1.33 -4.95
CA ILE A 120 -1.07 0.96 -3.71
C ILE A 120 -2.26 1.90 -3.54
N GLU A 121 -3.43 1.32 -3.23
CA GLU A 121 -4.63 2.07 -2.89
C GLU A 121 -4.96 1.90 -1.42
N ILE A 122 -5.24 3.01 -0.75
CA ILE A 122 -5.62 3.02 0.67
C ILE A 122 -7.05 3.54 0.73
N LYS A 123 -7.92 2.78 1.38
CA LYS A 123 -9.35 3.09 1.43
C LYS A 123 -9.89 3.08 2.85
N PHE A 124 -10.95 3.85 3.04
CA PHE A 124 -11.79 3.79 4.24
C PHE A 124 -13.26 3.99 3.81
N TYR A 125 -14.15 3.23 4.42
CA TYR A 125 -15.60 3.38 4.24
C TYR A 125 -16.23 3.61 5.60
N ALA A 126 -17.04 4.67 5.71
CA ALA A 126 -17.72 4.99 6.96
C ALA A 126 -18.69 3.88 7.38
N ASP A 127 -19.30 3.21 6.42
CA ASP A 127 -20.16 2.06 6.66
C ASP A 127 -19.52 0.81 6.05
N SER A 128 -19.20 -0.17 6.90
CA SER A 128 -18.57 -1.42 6.45
C SER A 128 -19.46 -2.21 5.48
N ALA A 129 -20.77 -2.03 5.51
CA ALA A 129 -21.67 -2.66 4.57
C ALA A 129 -21.39 -2.24 3.11
N ASP A 130 -20.78 -1.08 2.90
CA ASP A 130 -20.49 -0.57 1.57
C ASP A 130 -19.43 -1.38 0.83
N TYR A 131 -18.64 -2.18 1.56
CA TYR A 131 -17.63 -3.02 0.90
C TYR A 131 -17.68 -4.50 1.33
N LEU A 132 -18.47 -4.84 2.32
CA LEU A 132 -18.57 -6.22 2.82
C LEU A 132 -19.83 -6.96 2.34
N SER A 133 -20.80 -6.24 1.77
CA SER A 133 -22.04 -6.84 1.31
C SER A 133 -21.97 -7.36 -0.12
#